data_72f083fe200263225424239496a10ee1
#
_entry.id   72f083fe200263225424239496a10ee1
#
_cell.length_a   1.000
_cell.length_b   1.000
_cell.length_c   1.000
_cell.angle_alpha   90.00
_cell.angle_beta   90.00
_cell.angle_gamma   90.00
#
_symmetry.space_group_name_H-M   'P 1'
#
loop_
_entity.id
_entity.type
_entity.pdbx_description
1 polymer ?
#
loop_
_entity_poly.entity_id
_entity_poly.type
_entity_poly.pdbx_seq_one_letter_code
_entity_poly.pdbx_strand_id
1 'polypeptide(L)'
;RTAWLYSEFGKNFCKTMMSLTATKPQLKVVFDQCGTPTYALDLAKAIAQILDDYSKETKANNYFKTGVYHYSNEGVCSWYDFTKMIAEYNGTTACDVQPCHSNEFPSPVTRPSFSVLDKTKIKETFGIRIPYWTESLKQCITNIKNNK
;
A
#
# COMPACT_ATOMS: atom_id res chain seq x y z
N ARG A 1 12.08 -3.33 -4.29
CA ARG A 1 11.23 -4.18 -3.45
C ARG A 1 10.04 -3.38 -2.95
N THR A 2 8.87 -4.03 -2.81
CA THR A 2 7.65 -3.41 -2.30
C THR A 2 6.88 -4.40 -1.42
N ALA A 3 5.89 -3.93 -0.66
CA ALA A 3 5.01 -4.72 0.20
C ALA A 3 3.58 -4.19 0.18
N TRP A 4 2.60 -4.98 0.58
CA TRP A 4 1.19 -4.61 0.75
C TRP A 4 0.59 -3.91 -0.47
N LEU A 5 0.86 -4.43 -1.67
CA LEU A 5 0.42 -3.84 -2.93
C LEU A 5 -1.09 -3.93 -3.11
N TYR A 6 -1.73 -2.82 -3.48
CA TYR A 6 -3.15 -2.74 -3.80
C TYR A 6 -3.42 -1.81 -4.99
N SER A 7 -4.55 -2.00 -5.66
CA SER A 7 -4.96 -1.20 -6.81
C SER A 7 -6.46 -1.34 -7.09
N GLU A 8 -6.94 -0.62 -8.07
CA GLU A 8 -8.26 -0.77 -8.69
C GLU A 8 -8.41 -2.14 -9.39
N PHE A 9 -7.30 -2.70 -9.83
CA PHE A 9 -7.27 -3.90 -10.68
C PHE A 9 -6.99 -5.18 -9.87
N GLY A 10 -7.46 -6.30 -10.41
CA GLY A 10 -7.21 -7.62 -9.83
C GLY A 10 -7.81 -7.83 -8.44
N LYS A 11 -7.41 -8.92 -7.78
CA LYS A 11 -7.77 -9.24 -6.39
C LYS A 11 -6.69 -8.68 -5.46
N ASN A 12 -7.08 -7.98 -4.43
CA ASN A 12 -6.15 -7.44 -3.41
C ASN A 12 -6.89 -7.20 -2.09
N PHE A 13 -6.13 -6.93 -1.02
CA PHE A 13 -6.67 -6.76 0.32
C PHE A 13 -7.68 -5.59 0.39
N CYS A 14 -7.39 -4.44 -0.25
CA CYS A 14 -8.28 -3.29 -0.23
C CYS A 14 -9.67 -3.65 -0.78
N LYS A 15 -9.75 -4.25 -1.97
CA LYS A 15 -11.02 -4.66 -2.59
C LYS A 15 -11.74 -5.74 -1.78
N THR A 16 -10.99 -6.66 -1.17
CA THR A 16 -11.55 -7.67 -0.28
C THR A 16 -12.21 -7.02 0.93
N MET A 17 -11.52 -6.08 1.59
CA MET A 17 -12.07 -5.39 2.76
C MET A 17 -13.24 -4.47 2.39
N MET A 18 -13.22 -3.79 1.24
CA MET A 18 -14.37 -3.03 0.72
C MET A 18 -15.63 -3.91 0.61
N SER A 19 -15.48 -5.13 0.10
CA SER A 19 -16.59 -6.08 -0.03
C SER A 19 -17.04 -6.62 1.33
N LEU A 20 -16.10 -7.02 2.18
CA LEU A 20 -16.42 -7.61 3.48
C LEU A 20 -17.09 -6.60 4.42
N THR A 21 -16.58 -5.37 4.48
CA THR A 21 -17.18 -4.32 5.32
C THR A 21 -18.56 -3.87 4.84
N ALA A 22 -18.87 -4.08 3.56
CA ALA A 22 -20.19 -3.80 3.00
C ALA A 22 -21.22 -4.92 3.28
N THR A 23 -20.76 -6.15 3.56
CA THR A 23 -21.64 -7.33 3.62
C THR A 23 -21.68 -8.01 4.99
N LYS A 24 -20.70 -7.78 5.84
CA LYS A 24 -20.59 -8.40 7.16
C LYS A 24 -20.91 -7.41 8.27
N PRO A 25 -21.67 -7.80 9.32
CA PRO A 25 -21.93 -6.94 10.45
C PRO A 25 -20.68 -6.74 11.32
N GLN A 26 -19.75 -7.71 11.33
CA GLN A 26 -18.52 -7.67 12.12
C GLN A 26 -17.39 -8.37 11.39
N LEU A 27 -16.16 -7.87 11.57
CA LEU A 27 -14.90 -8.46 11.12
C LEU A 27 -13.86 -8.41 12.23
N LYS A 28 -13.01 -9.43 12.34
CA LYS A 28 -11.79 -9.42 13.13
C LYS A 28 -10.59 -9.26 12.19
N VAL A 29 -9.71 -8.32 12.49
CA VAL A 29 -8.55 -8.00 11.65
C VAL A 29 -7.30 -7.84 12.52
N VAL A 30 -6.21 -8.45 12.07
CA VAL A 30 -4.92 -8.47 12.78
C VAL A 30 -4.38 -7.05 12.95
N PHE A 31 -4.01 -6.69 14.19
CA PHE A 31 -3.47 -5.36 14.53
C PHE A 31 -1.98 -5.37 14.91
N ASP A 32 -1.40 -6.54 15.26
CA ASP A 32 -0.02 -6.73 15.71
C ASP A 32 0.97 -7.03 14.57
N GLN A 33 0.53 -6.81 13.32
CA GLN A 33 1.37 -6.83 12.12
C GLN A 33 1.34 -5.44 11.47
N CYS A 34 2.45 -4.72 11.54
CA CYS A 34 2.60 -3.36 11.03
C CYS A 34 3.45 -3.34 9.75
N GLY A 35 3.03 -2.54 8.81
CA GLY A 35 3.69 -2.33 7.53
C GLY A 35 3.23 -1.02 6.89
N THR A 36 3.48 -0.88 5.60
CA THR A 36 2.95 0.25 4.84
C THR A 36 2.28 -0.24 3.57
N PRO A 37 1.00 0.11 3.34
CA PRO A 37 0.32 -0.18 2.08
C PRO A 37 1.02 0.53 0.91
N THR A 38 1.05 -0.12 -0.25
CA THR A 38 1.60 0.45 -1.49
C THR A 38 0.52 0.54 -2.55
N TYR A 39 0.17 1.74 -2.95
CA TYR A 39 -0.72 1.95 -4.09
C TYR A 39 0.03 1.73 -5.40
N ALA A 40 -0.45 0.80 -6.23
CA ALA A 40 0.24 0.40 -7.45
C ALA A 40 0.45 1.54 -8.44
N LEU A 41 -0.47 2.51 -8.51
CA LEU A 41 -0.33 3.68 -9.38
C LEU A 41 0.84 4.58 -8.93
N ASP A 42 1.05 4.76 -7.62
CA ASP A 42 2.18 5.54 -7.12
C ASP A 42 3.51 4.84 -7.38
N LEU A 43 3.56 3.52 -7.20
CA LEU A 43 4.74 2.73 -7.58
C LEU A 43 5.02 2.82 -9.09
N ALA A 44 3.98 2.74 -9.93
CA ALA A 44 4.11 2.87 -11.38
C ALA A 44 4.65 4.25 -11.78
N LYS A 45 4.17 5.33 -11.16
CA LYS A 45 4.70 6.70 -11.39
C LYS A 45 6.17 6.80 -10.99
N ALA A 46 6.56 6.22 -9.84
CA ALA A 46 7.95 6.20 -9.41
C ALA A 46 8.85 5.44 -10.40
N ILE A 47 8.41 4.30 -10.92
CA ILE A 47 9.13 3.55 -11.95
C ILE A 47 9.25 4.35 -13.23
N ALA A 48 8.17 5.01 -13.68
CA ALA A 48 8.18 5.84 -14.88
C ALA A 48 9.16 7.02 -14.74
N GLN A 49 9.20 7.68 -13.57
CA GLN A 49 10.16 8.75 -13.30
C GLN A 49 11.61 8.23 -13.38
N ILE A 50 11.92 7.08 -12.75
CA ILE A 50 13.26 6.47 -12.81
C ILE A 50 13.68 6.17 -14.26
N LEU A 51 12.76 5.66 -15.09
CA LEU A 51 13.03 5.37 -16.49
C LEU A 51 13.23 6.64 -17.33
N ASP A 52 12.46 7.70 -17.05
CA ASP A 52 12.62 8.99 -17.70
C ASP A 52 13.97 9.63 -17.34
N ASP A 53 14.35 9.64 -16.06
CA ASP A 53 15.64 10.11 -15.58
C ASP A 53 16.80 9.32 -16.22
N TYR A 54 16.67 7.98 -16.29
CA TYR A 54 17.64 7.13 -16.97
C TYR A 54 17.79 7.50 -18.44
N SER A 55 16.69 7.72 -19.16
CA SER A 55 16.73 8.07 -20.58
C SER A 55 17.41 9.41 -20.85
N LYS A 56 17.33 10.34 -19.91
CA LYS A 56 17.99 11.66 -19.99
C LYS A 56 19.48 11.58 -19.64
N GLU A 57 19.83 10.89 -18.57
CA GLU A 57 21.21 10.77 -18.08
C GLU A 57 22.09 9.91 -19.01
N THR A 58 21.58 8.81 -19.58
CA THR A 58 22.35 7.95 -20.50
C THR A 58 22.76 8.64 -21.78
N LYS A 59 21.98 9.62 -22.25
CA LYS A 59 22.36 10.45 -23.39
C LYS A 59 23.54 11.40 -23.09
N ALA A 60 23.71 11.76 -21.79
CA ALA A 60 24.74 12.71 -21.38
C ALA A 60 26.02 12.04 -20.87
N ASN A 61 25.94 10.98 -20.04
CA ASN A 61 27.08 10.49 -19.24
C ASN A 61 27.21 8.96 -19.14
N ASN A 62 26.40 8.16 -19.82
CA ASN A 62 26.43 6.68 -19.78
C ASN A 62 26.34 6.09 -18.36
N TYR A 63 25.64 6.76 -17.42
CA TYR A 63 25.55 6.39 -16.01
C TYR A 63 24.16 5.92 -15.62
N PHE A 64 24.04 4.70 -15.11
CA PHE A 64 22.81 4.13 -14.56
C PHE A 64 22.96 3.81 -13.07
N LYS A 65 22.05 4.36 -12.26
CA LYS A 65 22.05 4.18 -10.80
C LYS A 65 21.53 2.81 -10.42
N THR A 66 22.30 1.75 -10.69
CA THR A 66 21.90 0.36 -10.41
C THR A 66 21.84 0.09 -8.91
N GLY A 67 21.00 -0.86 -8.51
CA GLY A 67 20.92 -1.31 -7.13
C GLY A 67 19.54 -1.80 -6.72
N VAL A 68 19.44 -2.23 -5.47
CA VAL A 68 18.17 -2.56 -4.84
C VAL A 68 17.61 -1.31 -4.18
N TYR A 69 16.36 -0.99 -4.51
CA TYR A 69 15.59 0.10 -3.94
C TYR A 69 14.31 -0.43 -3.31
N HIS A 70 13.86 0.24 -2.26
CA HIS A 70 12.57 -0.04 -1.63
C HIS A 70 11.57 1.05 -1.96
N TYR A 71 10.32 0.66 -2.18
CA TYR A 71 9.20 1.56 -2.36
C TYR A 71 7.95 1.04 -1.64
N SER A 72 7.34 1.88 -0.84
CA SER A 72 5.97 1.80 -0.34
C SER A 72 5.48 3.23 -0.12
N ASN A 73 4.19 3.46 0.07
CA ASN A 73 3.73 4.80 0.48
C ASN A 73 4.35 5.21 1.83
N GLU A 74 4.27 6.48 2.22
CA GLU A 74 4.74 6.94 3.53
C GLU A 74 3.76 6.58 4.64
N GLY A 75 4.26 6.52 5.88
CA GLY A 75 3.51 6.18 7.09
C GLY A 75 3.58 4.68 7.41
N VAL A 76 2.94 4.33 8.52
CA VAL A 76 2.89 2.95 9.05
C VAL A 76 1.47 2.70 9.54
N CYS A 77 0.95 1.51 9.30
CA CYS A 77 -0.33 1.06 9.86
C CYS A 77 -0.34 -0.46 10.06
N SER A 78 -1.26 -0.95 10.87
CA SER A 78 -1.62 -2.37 10.93
C SER A 78 -2.63 -2.74 9.85
N TRP A 79 -2.88 -4.04 9.65
CA TRP A 79 -3.99 -4.48 8.80
C TRP A 79 -5.35 -4.00 9.33
N TYR A 80 -5.49 -3.91 10.66
CA TYR A 80 -6.67 -3.34 11.30
C TYR A 80 -6.87 -1.87 10.95
N ASP A 81 -5.84 -1.03 11.11
CA ASP A 81 -5.92 0.40 10.76
C ASP A 81 -6.23 0.59 9.28
N PHE A 82 -5.58 -0.19 8.42
CA PHE A 82 -5.82 -0.16 6.98
C PHE A 82 -7.29 -0.50 6.66
N THR A 83 -7.87 -1.51 7.31
CA THR A 83 -9.27 -1.89 7.15
C THR A 83 -10.24 -0.81 7.65
N LYS A 84 -9.94 -0.18 8.78
CA LYS A 84 -10.75 0.94 9.32
C LYS A 84 -10.82 2.08 8.30
N MET A 85 -9.69 2.48 7.72
CA MET A 85 -9.65 3.55 6.72
C MET A 85 -10.31 3.14 5.39
N ILE A 86 -10.22 1.87 5.00
CA ILE A 86 -10.97 1.35 3.84
C ILE A 86 -12.48 1.48 4.08
N ALA A 87 -12.98 1.07 5.26
CA ALA A 87 -14.40 1.19 5.59
C ALA A 87 -14.87 2.66 5.60
N GLU A 88 -14.06 3.55 6.17
CA GLU A 88 -14.32 5.00 6.20
C GLU A 88 -14.46 5.57 4.79
N TYR A 89 -13.45 5.39 3.93
CA TYR A 89 -13.48 5.94 2.57
C TYR A 89 -14.47 5.25 1.65
N ASN A 90 -14.81 3.99 1.94
CA ASN A 90 -15.85 3.27 1.20
C ASN A 90 -17.28 3.65 1.65
N GLY A 91 -17.44 4.24 2.84
CA GLY A 91 -18.76 4.55 3.42
C GLY A 91 -19.46 3.31 4.00
N THR A 92 -18.69 2.33 4.49
CA THR A 92 -19.18 1.05 5.03
C THR A 92 -18.89 0.92 6.54
N THR A 93 -19.00 2.02 7.27
CA THR A 93 -18.67 2.13 8.70
C THR A 93 -19.66 1.43 9.64
N ALA A 94 -20.79 0.92 9.12
CA ALA A 94 -21.74 0.11 9.89
C ALA A 94 -21.16 -1.27 10.28
N CYS A 95 -20.15 -1.76 9.58
CA CYS A 95 -19.44 -2.98 9.94
C CYS A 95 -18.56 -2.72 11.18
N ASP A 96 -18.76 -3.54 12.22
CA ASP A 96 -17.94 -3.50 13.43
C ASP A 96 -16.59 -4.19 13.17
N VAL A 97 -15.55 -3.40 12.83
CA VAL A 97 -14.19 -3.90 12.63
C VAL A 97 -13.44 -3.92 13.95
N GLN A 98 -13.18 -5.12 14.47
CA GLN A 98 -12.51 -5.41 15.73
C GLN A 98 -11.05 -5.83 15.51
N PRO A 99 -10.09 -5.39 16.37
CA PRO A 99 -8.73 -5.88 16.32
C PRO A 99 -8.64 -7.32 16.84
N CYS A 100 -7.70 -8.11 16.32
CA CYS A 100 -7.32 -9.40 16.87
C CYS A 100 -5.81 -9.60 16.79
N HIS A 101 -5.25 -10.48 17.60
CA HIS A 101 -3.86 -10.87 17.52
C HIS A 101 -3.60 -11.88 16.37
N SER A 102 -2.37 -11.93 15.91
CA SER A 102 -1.96 -12.87 14.85
C SER A 102 -2.20 -14.33 15.20
N ASN A 103 -2.07 -14.70 16.48
CA ASN A 103 -2.32 -16.06 16.96
C ASN A 103 -3.81 -16.43 17.00
N GLU A 104 -4.71 -15.46 16.95
CA GLU A 104 -6.16 -15.67 16.83
C GLU A 104 -6.62 -15.86 15.38
N PHE A 105 -5.74 -15.55 14.42
CA PHE A 105 -6.05 -15.62 12.99
C PHE A 105 -5.29 -16.77 12.33
N PRO A 106 -5.97 -17.84 11.86
CA PRO A 106 -5.30 -18.97 11.23
C PRO A 106 -4.50 -18.54 10.00
N SER A 107 -3.20 -18.76 10.00
CA SER A 107 -2.32 -18.50 8.87
C SER A 107 -1.33 -19.66 8.70
N PRO A 108 -1.13 -20.17 7.47
CA PRO A 108 -0.16 -21.22 7.19
C PRO A 108 1.30 -20.77 7.36
N VAL A 109 1.54 -19.46 7.47
CA VAL A 109 2.86 -18.87 7.60
C VAL A 109 2.90 -17.84 8.73
N THR A 110 4.00 -17.80 9.47
CA THR A 110 4.27 -16.75 10.45
C THR A 110 4.76 -15.50 9.72
N ARG A 111 4.05 -14.39 9.90
CA ARG A 111 4.43 -13.10 9.33
C ARG A 111 5.13 -12.23 10.37
N PRO A 112 6.11 -11.38 9.97
CA PRO A 112 6.76 -10.48 10.91
C PRO A 112 5.78 -9.47 11.49
N SER A 113 5.97 -9.09 12.75
CA SER A 113 5.17 -8.05 13.41
C SER A 113 5.45 -6.65 12.85
N PHE A 114 6.63 -6.44 12.24
CA PHE A 114 7.02 -5.16 11.66
C PHE A 114 7.73 -5.39 10.31
N SER A 115 7.17 -4.86 9.22
CA SER A 115 7.63 -5.06 7.84
C SER A 115 7.76 -3.75 7.05
N VAL A 116 7.98 -2.63 7.76
CA VAL A 116 8.14 -1.32 7.14
C VAL A 116 9.45 -1.25 6.35
N LEU A 117 9.37 -0.74 5.13
CA LEU A 117 10.53 -0.57 4.26
C LEU A 117 11.15 0.81 4.43
N ASP A 118 12.48 0.86 4.54
CA ASP A 118 13.23 2.11 4.46
C ASP A 118 13.30 2.58 2.99
N LYS A 119 12.78 3.78 2.74
CA LYS A 119 12.68 4.41 1.41
C LYS A 119 13.69 5.54 1.20
N THR A 120 14.60 5.76 2.15
CA THR A 120 15.59 6.85 2.09
C THR A 120 16.38 6.80 0.79
N LYS A 121 16.93 5.63 0.46
CA LYS A 121 17.75 5.45 -0.75
C LYS A 121 17.04 5.85 -2.05
N ILE A 122 15.77 5.44 -2.26
CA ILE A 122 15.05 5.78 -3.51
C ILE A 122 14.74 7.27 -3.57
N LYS A 123 14.39 7.89 -2.44
CA LYS A 123 14.10 9.33 -2.35
C LYS A 123 15.36 10.17 -2.66
N GLU A 124 16.48 9.86 -2.02
CA GLU A 124 17.74 10.58 -2.21
C GLU A 124 18.34 10.37 -3.61
N THR A 125 18.23 9.16 -4.16
CA THR A 125 18.82 8.84 -5.47
C THR A 125 18.07 9.47 -6.63
N PHE A 126 16.71 9.50 -6.57
CA PHE A 126 15.87 9.89 -7.71
C PHE A 126 14.98 11.11 -7.42
N GLY A 127 15.09 11.74 -6.25
CA GLY A 127 14.25 12.88 -5.88
C GLY A 127 12.76 12.54 -5.81
N ILE A 128 12.41 11.26 -5.58
CA ILE A 128 11.02 10.82 -5.59
C ILE A 128 10.30 11.30 -4.33
N ARG A 129 9.20 12.02 -4.52
CA ARG A 129 8.25 12.34 -3.46
C ARG A 129 7.21 11.22 -3.35
N ILE A 130 7.12 10.61 -2.17
CA ILE A 130 6.21 9.51 -1.90
C ILE A 130 4.98 10.04 -1.14
N PRO A 131 3.74 9.80 -1.63
CA PRO A 131 2.52 10.20 -0.93
C PRO A 131 2.32 9.40 0.36
N TYR A 132 1.58 9.99 1.33
CA TYR A 132 1.16 9.29 2.52
C TYR A 132 0.07 8.26 2.20
N TRP A 133 0.10 7.09 2.85
CA TRP A 133 -0.73 5.94 2.49
C TRP A 133 -2.24 6.22 2.52
N THR A 134 -2.72 7.10 3.42
CA THR A 134 -4.16 7.42 3.50
C THR A 134 -4.63 8.25 2.30
N GLU A 135 -3.78 9.15 1.79
CA GLU A 135 -4.09 9.96 0.59
C GLU A 135 -4.22 9.05 -0.64
N SER A 136 -3.27 8.15 -0.82
CA SER A 136 -3.26 7.18 -1.91
C SER A 136 -4.43 6.19 -1.81
N LEU A 137 -4.79 5.76 -0.60
CA LEU A 137 -5.95 4.90 -0.37
C LEU A 137 -7.25 5.60 -0.77
N LYS A 138 -7.42 6.87 -0.38
CA LYS A 138 -8.59 7.67 -0.74
C LYS A 138 -8.71 7.79 -2.27
N GLN A 139 -7.60 8.06 -2.95
CA GLN A 139 -7.57 8.14 -4.41
C GLN A 139 -7.98 6.81 -5.05
N CYS A 140 -7.39 5.69 -4.62
CA CYS A 140 -7.70 4.35 -5.14
C CYS A 140 -9.18 4.02 -4.98
N ILE A 141 -9.76 4.24 -3.79
CA ILE A 141 -11.18 3.95 -3.54
C ILE A 141 -12.09 4.85 -4.39
N THR A 142 -11.73 6.12 -4.56
CA THR A 142 -12.45 7.02 -5.46
C THR A 142 -12.43 6.51 -6.90
N ASN A 143 -11.27 6.08 -7.39
CA ASN A 143 -11.13 5.52 -8.73
C ASN A 143 -11.96 4.23 -8.90
N ILE A 144 -11.97 3.34 -7.90
CA ILE A 144 -12.82 2.12 -7.93
C ILE A 144 -14.30 2.46 -8.04
N LYS A 145 -14.76 3.50 -7.34
CA LYS A 145 -16.17 3.94 -7.38
C LYS A 145 -16.54 4.57 -8.71
N ASN A 146 -15.64 5.33 -9.32
CA ASN A 146 -15.88 6.02 -10.59
C ASN A 146 -15.81 5.07 -11.81
N ASN A 147 -15.15 3.92 -11.69
CA ASN A 147 -15.01 2.93 -12.77
C ASN A 147 -16.08 1.80 -12.69
N LYS A 148 -17.10 1.98 -11.87
CA LYS A 148 -18.31 1.14 -11.83
C LYS A 148 -19.40 1.79 -12.67
#